data_b3bc0bda67958d6b6c0f21efde8d5b59
#
_entry.id   b3bc0bda67958d6b6c0f21efde8d5b59
#
_cell.length_a   1.000
_cell.length_b   1.000
_cell.length_c   1.000
_cell.angle_alpha   90.00
_cell.angle_beta   90.00
_cell.angle_gamma   90.00
#
_symmetry.space_group_name_H-M   'P 1'
#
loop_
_entity.id
_entity.type
_entity.pdbx_description
1 polymer ?
#
loop_
_entity_poly.entity_id
_entity_poly.type
_entity_poly.pdbx_seq_one_letter_code
_entity_poly.pdbx_strand_id
1 'polypeptide(L)'
;MRRRSLLPLVMSPLLAAKSSAVKLYVGNYGMQGLEVDRALASIREIGYDGAELCLMAGWPSEPAKLDAAARRRIRQQPLPIPSMIENFNTLAPDAEHAKMLDRIRVAAALAHDVSPKRPPLLQTVLGGKPQEWEQVKAKMASRLGEWAKVAQENGIGLAVKSHIGSASDTPEKLVWLLDQVKNPALSGIYDYGHFELLHIDLEASLHTLLPRSSFITVKDGRMVDGKAQFLLPGDGTIDYAKYCSLLAAKRYRGWMLVEISRQLQTVAGYDAIGAARKSYANLAPRLKAAGLR
;
A
#
# COMPACT_ATOMS: atom_id res chain seq x y z
N MET A 1 -10.34 46.79 -8.50
CA MET A 1 -9.43 45.64 -8.45
C MET A 1 -9.35 45.12 -7.03
N ARG A 2 -10.10 44.03 -6.69
CA ARG A 2 -10.03 43.39 -5.35
C ARG A 2 -9.04 42.22 -5.45
N ARG A 3 -7.91 42.35 -4.76
CA ARG A 3 -6.94 41.25 -4.59
C ARG A 3 -7.60 40.15 -3.76
N ARG A 4 -7.84 38.98 -4.35
CA ARG A 4 -8.19 37.78 -3.61
C ARG A 4 -6.91 37.23 -2.97
N SER A 5 -6.83 37.34 -1.64
CA SER A 5 -5.81 36.67 -0.84
C SER A 5 -6.07 35.16 -0.91
N LEU A 6 -5.22 34.44 -1.62
CA LEU A 6 -5.13 32.99 -1.52
C LEU A 6 -4.44 32.66 -0.20
N LEU A 7 -5.20 32.23 0.79
CA LEU A 7 -4.65 31.59 1.99
C LEU A 7 -3.98 30.28 1.56
N PRO A 8 -2.74 30.03 2.00
CA PRO A 8 -2.10 28.74 1.75
C PRO A 8 -2.90 27.65 2.47
N LEU A 9 -3.42 26.70 1.72
CA LEU A 9 -3.99 25.46 2.25
C LEU A 9 -2.84 24.66 2.87
N VAL A 10 -2.62 24.84 4.16
CA VAL A 10 -1.72 23.99 4.95
C VAL A 10 -2.41 22.63 5.02
N MET A 11 -2.09 21.73 4.08
CA MET A 11 -2.40 20.33 4.24
C MET A 11 -1.56 19.80 5.41
N SER A 12 -2.19 19.76 6.58
CA SER A 12 -1.66 18.93 7.67
C SER A 12 -1.48 17.50 7.16
N PRO A 13 -0.34 16.83 7.46
CA PRO A 13 -0.20 15.42 7.16
C PRO A 13 -1.45 14.72 7.69
N LEU A 14 -2.02 13.81 6.92
CA LEU A 14 -3.17 13.01 7.32
C LEU A 14 -2.84 12.31 8.64
N LEU A 15 -3.01 13.00 9.74
CA LEU A 15 -3.07 12.43 11.08
C LEU A 15 -4.33 11.57 11.07
N ALA A 16 -4.14 10.29 10.74
CA ALA A 16 -5.12 9.28 11.07
C ALA A 16 -5.61 9.58 12.47
N ALA A 17 -6.90 9.84 12.64
CA ALA A 17 -7.49 9.99 13.96
C ALA A 17 -6.89 8.90 14.84
N LYS A 18 -6.29 9.27 15.98
CA LYS A 18 -5.57 8.34 16.88
C LYS A 18 -6.53 7.21 17.23
N SER A 19 -6.54 6.16 16.43
CA SER A 19 -7.17 4.90 16.77
C SER A 19 -6.44 4.36 17.98
N SER A 20 -7.16 3.87 18.98
CA SER A 20 -6.54 3.18 20.11
C SER A 20 -5.92 1.85 19.71
N ALA A 21 -6.18 1.36 18.50
CA ALA A 21 -5.78 0.05 18.01
C ALA A 21 -5.24 0.09 16.56
N VAL A 22 -4.44 -0.90 16.22
CA VAL A 22 -4.05 -1.20 14.82
C VAL A 22 -5.27 -1.70 14.06
N LYS A 23 -5.51 -1.13 12.90
CA LYS A 23 -6.60 -1.53 12.01
C LYS A 23 -6.07 -2.44 10.92
N LEU A 24 -6.64 -3.64 10.83
CA LEU A 24 -6.26 -4.65 9.86
C LEU A 24 -7.17 -4.57 8.63
N TYR A 25 -6.60 -4.47 7.44
CA TYR A 25 -7.35 -4.46 6.19
C TYR A 25 -6.69 -5.35 5.13
N VAL A 26 -7.43 -5.71 4.08
CA VAL A 26 -6.94 -6.57 3.00
C VAL A 26 -7.36 -6.00 1.64
N GLY A 27 -6.51 -6.17 0.64
CA GLY A 27 -6.78 -5.72 -0.72
C GLY A 27 -7.58 -6.73 -1.55
N ASN A 28 -8.47 -6.23 -2.42
CA ASN A 28 -9.03 -7.05 -3.46
C ASN A 28 -8.01 -7.40 -4.56
N TYR A 29 -6.75 -6.95 -4.40
CA TYR A 29 -5.62 -7.40 -5.22
C TYR A 29 -5.52 -8.93 -5.27
N GLY A 30 -5.68 -9.59 -4.12
CA GLY A 30 -5.75 -11.04 -4.02
C GLY A 30 -7.08 -11.68 -4.48
N MET A 31 -8.02 -10.90 -5.03
CA MET A 31 -9.40 -11.34 -5.31
C MET A 31 -9.83 -11.01 -6.76
N GLN A 32 -8.90 -11.09 -7.72
CA GLN A 32 -9.15 -10.68 -9.12
C GLN A 32 -10.39 -11.33 -9.75
N GLY A 33 -10.73 -12.56 -9.36
CA GLY A 33 -11.90 -13.30 -9.86
C GLY A 33 -13.23 -12.95 -9.19
N LEU A 34 -13.26 -12.01 -8.23
CA LEU A 34 -14.46 -11.62 -7.50
C LEU A 34 -14.92 -10.21 -7.87
N GLU A 35 -16.20 -10.06 -8.15
CA GLU A 35 -16.81 -8.73 -8.28
C GLU A 35 -16.59 -7.88 -7.03
N VAL A 36 -16.45 -6.55 -7.20
CA VAL A 36 -16.07 -5.63 -6.12
C VAL A 36 -17.01 -5.72 -4.91
N ASP A 37 -18.32 -5.70 -5.14
CA ASP A 37 -19.32 -5.77 -4.08
C ASP A 37 -19.19 -7.09 -3.28
N ARG A 38 -18.92 -8.21 -3.95
CA ARG A 38 -18.71 -9.52 -3.31
C ARG A 38 -17.39 -9.56 -2.52
N ALA A 39 -16.32 -9.00 -3.08
CA ALA A 39 -15.03 -8.92 -2.39
C ALA A 39 -15.17 -8.09 -1.10
N LEU A 40 -15.75 -6.90 -1.17
CA LEU A 40 -15.95 -6.02 0.00
C LEU A 40 -16.86 -6.66 1.06
N ALA A 41 -17.94 -7.32 0.65
CA ALA A 41 -18.82 -8.05 1.57
C ALA A 41 -18.04 -9.16 2.31
N SER A 42 -17.28 -9.98 1.58
CA SER A 42 -16.47 -11.06 2.17
C SER A 42 -15.40 -10.53 3.13
N ILE A 43 -14.71 -9.44 2.77
CA ILE A 43 -13.70 -8.79 3.63
C ILE A 43 -14.35 -8.36 4.96
N ARG A 44 -15.53 -7.75 4.91
CA ARG A 44 -16.27 -7.34 6.10
C ARG A 44 -16.73 -8.55 6.94
N GLU A 45 -17.28 -9.59 6.31
CA GLU A 45 -17.74 -10.82 6.98
C GLU A 45 -16.60 -11.54 7.72
N ILE A 46 -15.37 -11.48 7.21
CA ILE A 46 -14.17 -12.02 7.88
C ILE A 46 -13.83 -11.23 9.13
N GLY A 47 -14.15 -9.93 9.20
CA GLY A 47 -13.88 -9.07 10.36
C GLY A 47 -12.73 -8.07 10.14
N TYR A 48 -12.30 -7.83 8.93
CA TYR A 48 -11.35 -6.75 8.61
C TYR A 48 -11.95 -5.37 8.85
N ASP A 49 -11.11 -4.40 9.23
CA ASP A 49 -11.52 -3.02 9.53
C ASP A 49 -11.61 -2.12 8.30
N GLY A 50 -11.14 -2.59 7.15
CA GLY A 50 -11.12 -1.86 5.90
C GLY A 50 -10.78 -2.74 4.71
N ALA A 51 -10.83 -2.17 3.51
CA ALA A 51 -10.41 -2.82 2.28
C ALA A 51 -9.51 -1.91 1.42
N GLU A 52 -8.67 -2.50 0.57
CA GLU A 52 -7.96 -1.79 -0.49
C GLU A 52 -8.57 -2.13 -1.84
N LEU A 53 -8.63 -1.16 -2.75
CA LEU A 53 -9.05 -1.38 -4.14
C LEU A 53 -7.85 -1.50 -5.07
N CYS A 54 -7.80 -2.55 -5.87
CA CYS A 54 -6.80 -2.73 -6.91
C CYS A 54 -7.26 -2.06 -8.22
N LEU A 55 -6.56 -1.01 -8.64
CA LEU A 55 -6.90 -0.22 -9.83
C LEU A 55 -6.25 -0.74 -11.12
N MET A 56 -5.45 -1.80 -11.03
CA MET A 56 -4.73 -2.36 -12.16
C MET A 56 -5.67 -2.87 -13.24
N ALA A 57 -5.23 -2.82 -14.48
CA ALA A 57 -5.94 -3.38 -15.61
C ALA A 57 -6.27 -4.87 -15.38
N GLY A 58 -7.50 -5.25 -15.68
CA GLY A 58 -7.98 -6.62 -15.51
C GLY A 58 -8.60 -6.94 -14.15
N TRP A 59 -8.50 -6.05 -13.15
CA TRP A 59 -9.25 -6.18 -11.89
C TRP A 59 -10.67 -5.63 -12.01
N PRO A 60 -11.66 -6.16 -11.27
CA PRO A 60 -13.02 -5.63 -11.26
C PRO A 60 -13.11 -4.18 -10.78
N SER A 61 -12.18 -3.73 -9.93
CA SER A 61 -12.09 -2.36 -9.41
C SER A 61 -11.24 -1.42 -10.28
N GLU A 62 -10.85 -1.83 -11.48
CA GLU A 62 -10.25 -0.93 -12.48
C GLU A 62 -11.17 0.28 -12.71
N PRO A 63 -10.67 1.53 -12.66
CA PRO A 63 -11.52 2.72 -12.70
C PRO A 63 -12.45 2.80 -13.90
N ALA A 64 -12.03 2.27 -15.06
CA ALA A 64 -12.84 2.24 -16.27
C ALA A 64 -14.06 1.29 -16.19
N LYS A 65 -14.05 0.33 -15.28
CA LYS A 65 -15.15 -0.62 -15.04
C LYS A 65 -16.14 -0.14 -14.00
N LEU A 66 -15.79 0.89 -13.22
CA LEU A 66 -16.63 1.41 -12.14
C LEU A 66 -17.46 2.59 -12.65
N ASP A 67 -18.69 2.33 -13.00
CA ASP A 67 -19.67 3.38 -13.29
C ASP A 67 -20.06 4.19 -12.04
N ALA A 68 -20.85 5.24 -12.20
CA ALA A 68 -21.28 6.10 -11.11
C ALA A 68 -22.12 5.33 -10.05
N ALA A 69 -22.83 4.29 -10.45
CA ALA A 69 -23.62 3.47 -9.53
C ALA A 69 -22.73 2.56 -8.68
N ALA A 70 -21.72 1.92 -9.29
CA ALA A 70 -20.72 1.11 -8.60
C ALA A 70 -19.92 1.95 -7.59
N ARG A 71 -19.45 3.15 -7.99
CA ARG A 71 -18.73 4.08 -7.08
C ARG A 71 -19.60 4.50 -5.90
N ARG A 72 -20.91 4.74 -6.10
CA ARG A 72 -21.85 5.04 -5.02
C ARG A 72 -22.02 3.84 -4.08
N ARG A 73 -22.15 2.60 -4.59
CA ARG A 73 -22.24 1.40 -3.75
C ARG A 73 -20.99 1.23 -2.89
N ILE A 74 -19.79 1.39 -3.47
CA ILE A 74 -18.52 1.36 -2.71
C ILE A 74 -18.52 2.43 -1.62
N ARG A 75 -18.90 3.67 -1.92
CA ARG A 75 -18.98 4.76 -0.93
C ARG A 75 -19.97 4.49 0.20
N GLN A 76 -21.05 3.77 -0.07
CA GLN A 76 -22.10 3.45 0.90
C GLN A 76 -21.76 2.24 1.78
N GLN A 77 -20.71 1.48 1.43
CA GLN A 77 -20.26 0.37 2.27
C GLN A 77 -19.78 0.90 3.63
N PRO A 78 -20.09 0.17 4.73
CA PRO A 78 -19.62 0.53 6.07
C PRO A 78 -18.13 0.23 6.27
N LEU A 79 -17.44 -0.25 5.24
CA LEU A 79 -16.03 -0.67 5.26
C LEU A 79 -15.17 0.47 4.70
N PRO A 80 -14.30 1.12 5.48
CA PRO A 80 -13.37 2.13 5.00
C PRO A 80 -12.44 1.61 3.90
N ILE A 81 -12.05 2.49 2.99
CA ILE A 81 -11.03 2.23 1.95
C ILE A 81 -9.80 3.10 2.27
N PRO A 82 -8.79 2.60 3.00
CA PRO A 82 -7.61 3.39 3.37
C PRO A 82 -6.65 3.64 2.22
N SER A 83 -6.55 2.69 1.29
CA SER A 83 -5.63 2.77 0.15
C SER A 83 -6.24 2.17 -1.12
N MET A 84 -5.63 2.54 -2.24
CA MET A 84 -5.81 1.94 -3.55
C MET A 84 -4.44 1.55 -4.08
N ILE A 85 -4.32 0.43 -4.81
CA ILE A 85 -3.06 -0.01 -5.38
C ILE A 85 -3.05 0.10 -6.89
N GLU A 86 -1.93 0.63 -7.41
CA GLU A 86 -1.59 0.66 -8.83
C GLU A 86 -0.15 0.18 -9.02
N ASN A 87 0.19 -0.24 -10.22
CA ASN A 87 1.55 -0.70 -10.54
C ASN A 87 2.22 0.27 -11.51
N PHE A 88 3.15 1.07 -11.00
CA PHE A 88 3.91 2.03 -11.80
C PHE A 88 5.39 1.65 -11.86
N ASN A 89 6.10 2.28 -12.80
CA ASN A 89 7.55 2.11 -12.97
C ASN A 89 8.18 3.47 -13.27
N THR A 90 8.99 3.97 -12.35
CA THR A 90 9.72 5.25 -12.51
C THR A 90 10.70 5.22 -13.69
N LEU A 91 11.09 4.06 -14.18
CA LEU A 91 12.05 3.90 -15.27
C LEU A 91 11.39 3.60 -16.63
N ALA A 92 10.06 3.62 -16.69
CA ALA A 92 9.33 3.46 -17.93
C ALA A 92 9.72 4.51 -18.98
N PRO A 93 9.54 4.28 -20.30
CA PRO A 93 9.69 5.30 -21.34
C PRO A 93 8.85 6.54 -21.07
N ASP A 94 9.22 7.71 -21.59
CA ASP A 94 8.55 8.98 -21.30
C ASP A 94 7.05 8.97 -21.67
N ALA A 95 6.69 8.33 -22.78
CA ALA A 95 5.30 8.17 -23.19
C ALA A 95 4.46 7.36 -22.18
N GLU A 96 5.05 6.33 -21.57
CA GLU A 96 4.38 5.55 -20.51
C GLU A 96 4.37 6.33 -19.19
N HIS A 97 5.40 7.09 -18.88
CA HIS A 97 5.43 7.97 -17.71
C HIS A 97 4.30 9.01 -17.78
N ALA A 98 4.07 9.63 -18.94
CA ALA A 98 2.93 10.55 -19.13
C ALA A 98 1.58 9.87 -18.82
N LYS A 99 1.37 8.64 -19.29
CA LYS A 99 0.16 7.85 -18.97
C LYS A 99 0.04 7.56 -17.47
N MET A 100 1.16 7.35 -16.76
CA MET A 100 1.13 7.15 -15.30
C MET A 100 0.66 8.40 -14.56
N LEU A 101 1.06 9.60 -14.99
CA LEU A 101 0.54 10.86 -14.44
C LEU A 101 -0.98 10.97 -14.62
N ASP A 102 -1.50 10.57 -15.78
CA ASP A 102 -2.96 10.55 -16.03
C ASP A 102 -3.66 9.49 -15.17
N ARG A 103 -3.05 8.33 -14.99
CA ARG A 103 -3.59 7.29 -14.09
C ARG A 103 -3.65 7.75 -12.62
N ILE A 104 -2.69 8.58 -12.16
CA ILE A 104 -2.77 9.20 -10.83
C ILE A 104 -3.98 10.14 -10.73
N ARG A 105 -4.26 10.95 -11.76
CA ARG A 105 -5.45 11.82 -11.82
C ARG A 105 -6.75 11.00 -11.78
N VAL A 106 -6.81 9.92 -12.55
CA VAL A 106 -7.97 9.01 -12.57
C VAL A 106 -8.17 8.33 -11.22
N ALA A 107 -7.08 7.87 -10.57
CA ALA A 107 -7.13 7.31 -9.23
C ALA A 107 -7.61 8.34 -8.20
N ALA A 108 -7.15 9.59 -8.29
CA ALA A 108 -7.59 10.66 -7.41
C ALA A 108 -9.08 10.96 -7.56
N ALA A 109 -9.59 11.03 -8.79
CA ALA A 109 -11.01 11.20 -9.04
C ALA A 109 -11.84 10.06 -8.41
N LEU A 110 -11.42 8.81 -8.59
CA LEU A 110 -12.06 7.67 -7.93
C LEU A 110 -11.97 7.75 -6.41
N ALA A 111 -10.82 8.16 -5.85
CA ALA A 111 -10.63 8.31 -4.41
C ALA A 111 -11.67 9.26 -3.80
N HIS A 112 -11.89 10.40 -4.43
CA HIS A 112 -12.91 11.38 -4.02
C HIS A 112 -14.33 10.86 -4.19
N ASP A 113 -14.62 10.09 -5.25
CA ASP A 113 -15.93 9.48 -5.48
C ASP A 113 -16.30 8.45 -4.40
N VAL A 114 -15.35 7.59 -4.02
CA VAL A 114 -15.59 6.49 -3.07
C VAL A 114 -15.44 6.92 -1.61
N SER A 115 -14.63 7.95 -1.32
CA SER A 115 -14.44 8.44 0.05
C SER A 115 -14.13 9.95 0.08
N PRO A 116 -15.10 10.83 -0.15
CA PRO A 116 -14.86 12.27 -0.31
C PRO A 116 -14.30 12.97 0.94
N LYS A 117 -14.62 12.45 2.13
CA LYS A 117 -14.14 13.03 3.40
C LYS A 117 -12.71 12.60 3.77
N ARG A 118 -12.30 11.43 3.32
CA ARG A 118 -10.98 10.84 3.59
C ARG A 118 -10.55 10.04 2.36
N PRO A 119 -10.11 10.71 1.28
CA PRO A 119 -9.69 10.02 0.08
C PRO A 119 -8.59 8.99 0.39
N PRO A 120 -8.71 7.75 -0.14
CA PRO A 120 -7.68 6.74 0.04
C PRO A 120 -6.33 7.18 -0.55
N LEU A 121 -5.25 6.71 0.06
CA LEU A 121 -3.91 6.86 -0.49
C LEU A 121 -3.78 6.01 -1.77
N LEU A 122 -3.05 6.52 -2.76
CA LEU A 122 -2.62 5.69 -3.88
C LEU A 122 -1.27 5.06 -3.53
N GLN A 123 -1.19 3.72 -3.53
CA GLN A 123 0.09 3.03 -3.35
C GLN A 123 0.63 2.44 -4.65
N THR A 124 1.96 2.36 -4.75
CA THR A 124 2.64 1.76 -5.90
C THR A 124 4.06 1.29 -5.55
N VAL A 125 4.65 0.53 -6.48
CA VAL A 125 6.08 0.20 -6.52
C VAL A 125 6.83 1.14 -7.47
N LEU A 126 8.17 1.03 -7.52
CA LEU A 126 9.00 2.00 -8.25
C LEU A 126 9.75 1.41 -9.45
N GLY A 127 9.90 0.08 -9.54
CA GLY A 127 10.57 -0.60 -10.64
C GLY A 127 12.10 -0.58 -10.57
N GLY A 128 12.76 -0.88 -11.71
CA GLY A 128 14.20 -1.03 -11.81
C GLY A 128 14.73 -2.34 -11.24
N LYS A 129 16.08 -2.49 -11.17
CA LYS A 129 16.76 -3.64 -10.59
C LYS A 129 17.79 -3.20 -9.54
N PRO A 130 18.08 -4.02 -8.49
CA PRO A 130 18.93 -3.63 -7.37
C PRO A 130 20.32 -3.12 -7.78
N GLN A 131 20.92 -3.75 -8.78
CA GLN A 131 22.27 -3.41 -9.28
C GLN A 131 22.30 -2.11 -10.10
N GLU A 132 21.15 -1.59 -10.52
CA GLU A 132 21.03 -0.35 -11.31
C GLU A 132 20.88 0.90 -10.40
N TRP A 133 20.77 0.72 -9.08
CA TRP A 133 20.41 1.78 -8.15
C TRP A 133 21.18 3.09 -8.35
N GLU A 134 22.51 3.02 -8.35
CA GLU A 134 23.35 4.22 -8.46
C GLU A 134 23.14 4.97 -9.78
N GLN A 135 22.89 4.24 -10.87
CA GLN A 135 22.66 4.82 -12.19
C GLN A 135 21.25 5.44 -12.34
N VAL A 136 20.24 4.87 -11.63
CA VAL A 136 18.84 5.24 -11.87
C VAL A 136 18.21 6.08 -10.76
N LYS A 137 18.79 6.15 -9.56
CA LYS A 137 18.19 6.79 -8.38
C LYS A 137 17.80 8.25 -8.61
N ALA A 138 18.62 9.02 -9.34
CA ALA A 138 18.30 10.43 -9.65
C ALA A 138 17.07 10.56 -10.56
N LYS A 139 16.96 9.72 -11.59
CA LYS A 139 15.80 9.65 -12.47
C LYS A 139 14.55 9.20 -11.71
N MET A 140 14.70 8.19 -10.83
CA MET A 140 13.61 7.74 -9.97
C MET A 140 13.10 8.87 -9.07
N ALA A 141 13.99 9.62 -8.41
CA ALA A 141 13.62 10.75 -7.56
C ALA A 141 12.89 11.85 -8.34
N SER A 142 13.38 12.22 -9.54
CA SER A 142 12.74 13.21 -10.40
C SER A 142 11.30 12.81 -10.74
N ARG A 143 11.10 11.60 -11.26
CA ARG A 143 9.76 11.12 -11.67
C ARG A 143 8.84 10.88 -10.48
N LEU A 144 9.37 10.40 -9.36
CA LEU A 144 8.61 10.28 -8.13
C LEU A 144 8.14 11.67 -7.63
N GLY A 145 8.96 12.71 -7.82
CA GLY A 145 8.58 14.09 -7.55
C GLY A 145 7.40 14.56 -8.41
N GLU A 146 7.39 14.21 -9.71
CA GLU A 146 6.27 14.51 -10.60
C GLU A 146 4.99 13.77 -10.17
N TRP A 147 5.08 12.49 -9.82
CA TRP A 147 3.95 11.71 -9.30
C TRP A 147 3.38 12.31 -8.01
N ALA A 148 4.26 12.65 -7.08
CA ALA A 148 3.87 13.26 -5.80
C ALA A 148 3.21 14.63 -5.99
N LYS A 149 3.70 15.43 -6.94
CA LYS A 149 3.10 16.71 -7.31
C LYS A 149 1.70 16.54 -7.87
N VAL A 150 1.50 15.61 -8.81
CA VAL A 150 0.17 15.33 -9.37
C VAL A 150 -0.78 14.81 -8.30
N ALA A 151 -0.33 13.91 -7.41
CA ALA A 151 -1.14 13.42 -6.30
C ALA A 151 -1.56 14.58 -5.38
N GLN A 152 -0.63 15.46 -5.00
CA GLN A 152 -0.87 16.63 -4.17
C GLN A 152 -1.86 17.60 -4.81
N GLU A 153 -1.68 17.93 -6.09
CA GLU A 153 -2.56 18.82 -6.85
C GLU A 153 -3.99 18.28 -6.94
N ASN A 154 -4.16 16.97 -6.89
CA ASN A 154 -5.45 16.28 -6.92
C ASN A 154 -5.96 15.85 -5.53
N GLY A 155 -5.34 16.33 -4.45
CA GLY A 155 -5.84 16.16 -3.08
C GLY A 155 -5.77 14.74 -2.52
N ILE A 156 -4.84 13.89 -3.00
CA ILE A 156 -4.60 12.55 -2.46
C ILE A 156 -3.15 12.38 -2.00
N GLY A 157 -2.91 11.41 -1.12
CA GLY A 157 -1.56 10.97 -0.78
C GLY A 157 -1.05 9.90 -1.76
N LEU A 158 0.26 9.89 -1.99
CA LEU A 158 0.97 8.84 -2.70
C LEU A 158 1.87 8.09 -1.71
N ALA A 159 1.79 6.78 -1.69
CA ALA A 159 2.64 5.94 -0.85
C ALA A 159 3.42 4.95 -1.72
N VAL A 160 4.72 4.79 -1.44
CA VAL A 160 5.60 3.92 -2.24
C VAL A 160 6.33 2.94 -1.35
N LYS A 161 6.61 1.75 -1.87
CA LYS A 161 7.30 0.70 -1.11
C LYS A 161 8.55 0.19 -1.80
N SER A 162 9.52 -0.19 -0.98
CA SER A 162 10.61 -1.05 -1.40
C SER A 162 10.07 -2.42 -1.79
N HIS A 163 10.65 -3.02 -2.82
CA HIS A 163 10.24 -4.33 -3.29
C HIS A 163 11.48 -5.14 -3.65
N ILE A 164 11.57 -6.39 -3.17
CA ILE A 164 12.65 -7.29 -3.56
C ILE A 164 12.76 -7.36 -5.09
N GLY A 165 13.97 -7.20 -5.61
CA GLY A 165 14.24 -7.19 -7.04
C GLY A 165 13.99 -5.84 -7.73
N SER A 166 13.53 -4.79 -7.03
CA SER A 166 13.48 -3.42 -7.56
C SER A 166 14.77 -2.65 -7.25
N ALA A 167 14.98 -1.51 -7.90
CA ALA A 167 16.16 -0.68 -7.64
C ALA A 167 16.18 -0.15 -6.19
N SER A 168 15.02 0.18 -5.62
CA SER A 168 14.85 0.64 -4.23
C SER A 168 14.40 -0.50 -3.31
N ASP A 169 15.20 -1.56 -3.21
CA ASP A 169 14.87 -2.80 -2.49
C ASP A 169 15.15 -2.75 -0.98
N THR A 170 15.81 -1.70 -0.46
CA THR A 170 16.10 -1.58 0.98
C THR A 170 15.41 -0.38 1.63
N PRO A 171 15.25 -0.37 2.98
CA PRO A 171 14.71 0.77 3.72
C PRO A 171 15.46 2.08 3.44
N GLU A 172 16.80 2.03 3.42
CA GLU A 172 17.67 3.19 3.26
C GLU A 172 17.50 3.82 1.87
N LYS A 173 17.42 3.00 0.82
CA LYS A 173 17.19 3.47 -0.55
C LYS A 173 15.83 4.17 -0.68
N LEU A 174 14.79 3.64 -0.03
CA LEU A 174 13.48 4.29 -0.03
C LEU A 174 13.52 5.61 0.75
N VAL A 175 14.12 5.63 1.94
CA VAL A 175 14.29 6.86 2.71
C VAL A 175 15.05 7.91 1.91
N TRP A 176 16.12 7.50 1.21
CA TRP A 176 16.85 8.40 0.31
C TRP A 176 15.95 9.04 -0.74
N LEU A 177 15.10 8.27 -1.42
CA LEU A 177 14.13 8.81 -2.41
C LEU A 177 13.15 9.80 -1.77
N LEU A 178 12.60 9.47 -0.61
CA LEU A 178 11.68 10.35 0.12
C LEU A 178 12.35 11.66 0.52
N ASP A 179 13.64 11.61 0.89
CA ASP A 179 14.44 12.79 1.25
C ASP A 179 14.83 13.67 0.06
N GLN A 180 14.97 13.09 -1.12
CA GLN A 180 15.18 13.87 -2.35
C GLN A 180 13.91 14.61 -2.79
N VAL A 181 12.76 13.94 -2.72
CA VAL A 181 11.49 14.51 -3.23
C VAL A 181 10.88 15.53 -2.27
N LYS A 182 10.91 15.30 -0.96
CA LYS A 182 10.40 16.22 0.10
C LYS A 182 9.00 16.77 -0.16
N ASN A 183 8.10 15.95 -0.70
CA ASN A 183 6.72 16.36 -0.97
C ASN A 183 5.81 15.87 0.18
N PRO A 184 4.93 16.72 0.76
CA PRO A 184 4.06 16.34 1.88
C PRO A 184 3.00 15.30 1.51
N ALA A 185 2.66 15.14 0.23
CA ALA A 185 1.75 14.09 -0.23
C ALA A 185 2.44 12.73 -0.40
N LEU A 186 3.80 12.67 -0.33
CA LEU A 186 4.56 11.45 -0.52
C LEU A 186 4.97 10.82 0.81
N SER A 187 4.80 9.51 0.92
CA SER A 187 5.23 8.70 2.06
C SER A 187 5.78 7.35 1.63
N GLY A 188 6.45 6.67 2.54
CA GLY A 188 6.79 5.26 2.40
C GLY A 188 5.67 4.33 2.83
N ILE A 189 5.86 3.05 2.53
CA ILE A 189 5.12 1.93 3.08
C ILE A 189 6.14 0.99 3.69
N TYR A 190 5.93 0.57 4.94
CA TYR A 190 6.77 -0.44 5.56
C TYR A 190 6.24 -1.84 5.20
N ASP A 191 7.02 -2.63 4.48
CA ASP A 191 6.67 -3.97 4.04
C ASP A 191 7.82 -4.95 4.36
N TYR A 192 7.80 -5.50 5.58
CA TYR A 192 8.87 -6.39 6.06
C TYR A 192 8.98 -7.68 5.25
N GLY A 193 7.90 -8.14 4.62
CA GLY A 193 7.93 -9.34 3.80
C GLY A 193 8.95 -9.31 2.65
N HIS A 194 9.35 -8.12 2.18
CA HIS A 194 10.45 -7.98 1.23
C HIS A 194 11.82 -7.93 1.90
N PHE A 195 11.90 -7.34 3.07
CA PHE A 195 13.15 -7.17 3.82
C PHE A 195 13.61 -8.49 4.45
N GLU A 196 12.67 -9.29 4.97
CA GLU A 196 12.94 -10.65 5.46
C GLU A 196 13.63 -11.51 4.40
N LEU A 197 13.14 -11.49 3.16
CA LEU A 197 13.70 -12.23 2.03
C LEU A 197 15.10 -11.74 1.61
N LEU A 198 15.50 -10.55 2.03
CA LEU A 198 16.83 -9.96 1.85
C LEU A 198 17.68 -10.08 3.12
N HIS A 199 17.20 -10.79 4.15
CA HIS A 199 17.87 -10.94 5.45
C HIS A 199 18.17 -9.60 6.14
N ILE A 200 17.34 -8.58 5.91
CA ILE A 200 17.45 -7.28 6.58
C ILE A 200 16.80 -7.40 7.96
N ASP A 201 17.51 -6.93 8.99
CA ASP A 201 17.03 -7.02 10.38
C ASP A 201 15.69 -6.27 10.57
N LEU A 202 14.76 -6.93 11.26
CA LEU A 202 13.41 -6.42 11.51
C LEU A 202 13.43 -5.11 12.31
N GLU A 203 14.22 -5.04 13.39
CA GLU A 203 14.21 -3.89 14.28
C GLU A 203 14.91 -2.68 13.62
N ALA A 204 16.03 -2.92 12.94
CA ALA A 204 16.74 -1.90 12.18
C ALA A 204 15.88 -1.31 11.05
N SER A 205 15.22 -2.17 10.26
CA SER A 205 14.34 -1.73 9.18
C SER A 205 13.10 -0.97 9.69
N LEU A 206 12.52 -1.40 10.82
CA LEU A 206 11.45 -0.69 11.51
C LEU A 206 11.90 0.70 12.00
N HIS A 207 13.11 0.78 12.55
CA HIS A 207 13.66 2.06 13.00
C HIS A 207 13.84 3.03 11.83
N THR A 208 14.35 2.54 10.72
CA THR A 208 14.68 3.34 9.54
C THR A 208 13.44 3.82 8.80
N LEU A 209 12.48 2.95 8.50
CA LEU A 209 11.44 3.26 7.52
C LEU A 209 10.05 3.53 8.14
N LEU A 210 9.70 2.93 9.29
CA LEU A 210 8.37 3.10 9.87
C LEU A 210 8.00 4.58 10.14
N PRO A 211 8.91 5.46 10.61
CA PRO A 211 8.60 6.88 10.83
C PRO A 211 8.25 7.64 9.53
N ARG A 212 8.61 7.11 8.38
CA ARG A 212 8.38 7.70 7.05
C ARG A 212 7.23 7.01 6.32
N SER A 213 6.56 6.05 6.96
CA SER A 213 5.52 5.20 6.35
C SER A 213 4.12 5.61 6.78
N SER A 214 3.19 5.66 5.83
CA SER A 214 1.77 5.93 6.10
C SER A 214 1.04 4.73 6.69
N PHE A 215 1.45 3.53 6.31
CA PHE A 215 0.90 2.27 6.82
C PHE A 215 1.92 1.14 6.66
N ILE A 216 1.57 -0.02 7.22
CA ILE A 216 2.36 -1.25 7.13
C ILE A 216 1.67 -2.20 6.15
N THR A 217 2.43 -2.86 5.28
CA THR A 217 1.99 -4.04 4.54
C THR A 217 2.58 -5.30 5.17
N VAL A 218 1.78 -6.35 5.26
CA VAL A 218 2.19 -7.66 5.77
C VAL A 218 1.87 -8.75 4.77
N LYS A 219 2.85 -9.57 4.53
CA LYS A 219 2.84 -10.84 3.82
C LYS A 219 3.98 -11.67 4.37
N ASP A 220 4.04 -12.90 4.02
CA ASP A 220 5.15 -13.78 4.39
C ASP A 220 5.87 -14.29 3.15
N GLY A 221 6.93 -15.03 3.33
CA GLY A 221 7.70 -15.61 2.23
C GLY A 221 8.86 -16.45 2.71
N ARG A 222 9.53 -17.07 1.75
CA ARG A 222 10.81 -17.78 1.91
C ARG A 222 11.57 -17.75 0.61
N MET A 223 12.88 -17.95 0.69
CA MET A 223 13.68 -18.17 -0.51
C MET A 223 13.68 -19.66 -0.85
N VAL A 224 13.40 -19.99 -2.11
CA VAL A 224 13.45 -21.36 -2.66
C VAL A 224 14.28 -21.29 -3.94
N ASP A 225 15.41 -22.00 -3.98
CA ASP A 225 16.31 -22.02 -5.13
C ASP A 225 16.68 -20.62 -5.65
N GLY A 226 16.99 -19.69 -4.73
CA GLY A 226 17.35 -18.31 -5.04
C GLY A 226 16.19 -17.43 -5.53
N LYS A 227 14.93 -17.91 -5.47
CA LYS A 227 13.74 -17.17 -5.86
C LYS A 227 12.83 -16.92 -4.66
N ALA A 228 12.26 -15.72 -4.61
CA ALA A 228 11.28 -15.36 -3.60
C ALA A 228 9.96 -16.12 -3.84
N GLN A 229 9.52 -16.88 -2.86
CA GLN A 229 8.19 -17.48 -2.79
C GLN A 229 7.38 -16.71 -1.73
N PHE A 230 6.37 -15.96 -2.16
CA PHE A 230 5.48 -15.26 -1.25
C PHE A 230 4.41 -16.18 -0.70
N LEU A 231 4.08 -15.98 0.57
CA LEU A 231 3.16 -16.79 1.35
C LEU A 231 2.16 -15.90 2.09
N LEU A 232 1.11 -16.48 2.63
CA LEU A 232 0.21 -15.76 3.54
C LEU A 232 0.91 -15.47 4.86
N PRO A 233 0.56 -14.37 5.54
CA PRO A 233 1.12 -14.03 6.85
C PRO A 233 1.03 -15.21 7.83
N GLY A 234 2.16 -15.61 8.40
CA GLY A 234 2.32 -16.73 9.33
C GLY A 234 2.55 -18.10 8.69
N ASP A 235 2.65 -18.19 7.36
CA ASP A 235 2.99 -19.44 6.64
C ASP A 235 4.48 -19.48 6.23
N GLY A 236 5.25 -18.43 6.48
CA GLY A 236 6.67 -18.31 6.11
C GLY A 236 7.60 -18.20 7.32
N THR A 237 8.64 -17.39 7.20
CA THR A 237 9.72 -17.28 8.18
C THR A 237 9.60 -16.10 9.14
N ILE A 238 8.65 -15.18 8.92
CA ILE A 238 8.49 -13.99 9.76
C ILE A 238 7.97 -14.36 11.16
N ASP A 239 8.74 -14.01 12.20
CA ASP A 239 8.27 -14.07 13.58
C ASP A 239 7.28 -12.93 13.87
N TYR A 240 6.01 -13.19 13.64
CA TYR A 240 4.94 -12.21 13.89
C TYR A 240 4.74 -11.90 15.38
N ALA A 241 5.18 -12.74 16.32
CA ALA A 241 5.13 -12.43 17.75
C ALA A 241 6.13 -11.33 18.08
N LYS A 242 7.39 -11.50 17.63
CA LYS A 242 8.44 -10.46 17.73
C LYS A 242 8.03 -9.18 17.00
N TYR A 243 7.51 -9.31 15.78
CA TYR A 243 7.08 -8.17 14.97
C TYR A 243 6.00 -7.35 15.69
N CYS A 244 4.94 -7.99 16.18
CA CYS A 244 3.88 -7.30 16.92
C CYS A 244 4.40 -6.68 18.22
N SER A 245 5.31 -7.34 18.95
CA SER A 245 5.92 -6.80 20.17
C SER A 245 6.71 -5.52 19.89
N LEU A 246 7.49 -5.47 18.80
CA LEU A 246 8.22 -4.28 18.38
C LEU A 246 7.30 -3.14 17.96
N LEU A 247 6.20 -3.44 17.26
CA LEU A 247 5.18 -2.44 16.93
C LEU A 247 4.49 -1.88 18.18
N ALA A 248 4.22 -2.72 19.18
CA ALA A 248 3.67 -2.29 20.46
C ALA A 248 4.63 -1.37 21.21
N ALA A 249 5.92 -1.73 21.29
CA ALA A 249 6.97 -0.91 21.88
C ALA A 249 7.08 0.47 21.19
N LYS A 250 6.93 0.51 19.86
CA LYS A 250 6.89 1.76 19.08
C LYS A 250 5.52 2.48 19.15
N ARG A 251 4.56 1.94 19.90
CA ARG A 251 3.19 2.48 20.03
C ARG A 251 2.50 2.70 18.68
N TYR A 252 2.75 1.81 17.73
CA TYR A 252 2.11 1.89 16.42
C TYR A 252 0.58 1.79 16.53
N ARG A 253 -0.15 2.68 15.86
CA ARG A 253 -1.62 2.77 15.88
C ARG A 253 -2.14 3.16 14.49
N GLY A 254 -1.63 2.50 13.48
CA GLY A 254 -1.96 2.77 12.08
C GLY A 254 -2.74 1.64 11.42
N TRP A 255 -2.78 1.71 10.10
CA TRP A 255 -3.34 0.67 9.25
C TRP A 255 -2.31 -0.40 8.93
N MET A 256 -2.73 -1.66 8.91
CA MET A 256 -1.91 -2.81 8.51
C MET A 256 -2.62 -3.54 7.37
N LEU A 257 -2.05 -3.48 6.16
CA LEU A 257 -2.55 -4.13 4.95
C LEU A 257 -2.06 -5.56 4.87
N VAL A 258 -2.97 -6.50 4.73
CA VAL A 258 -2.65 -7.86 4.30
C VAL A 258 -2.55 -7.87 2.78
N GLU A 259 -1.37 -8.13 2.25
CA GLU A 259 -1.16 -8.30 0.82
C GLU A 259 -1.09 -9.79 0.46
N ILE A 260 -2.07 -10.25 -0.31
CA ILE A 260 -2.08 -11.60 -0.87
C ILE A 260 -1.41 -11.54 -2.24
N SER A 261 -0.20 -12.05 -2.33
CA SER A 261 0.64 -11.99 -3.53
C SER A 261 -0.02 -12.62 -4.76
N ARG A 262 0.24 -12.04 -5.93
CA ARG A 262 -0.18 -12.63 -7.21
C ARG A 262 0.36 -14.05 -7.43
N GLN A 263 1.53 -14.40 -6.90
CA GLN A 263 2.05 -15.77 -6.98
C GLN A 263 1.06 -16.80 -6.43
N LEU A 264 0.37 -16.49 -5.34
CA LEU A 264 -0.63 -17.39 -4.74
C LEU A 264 -1.86 -17.55 -5.64
N GLN A 265 -2.24 -16.51 -6.37
CA GLN A 265 -3.41 -16.52 -7.25
C GLN A 265 -3.22 -17.40 -8.49
N THR A 266 -1.97 -17.72 -8.85
CA THR A 266 -1.68 -18.62 -9.98
C THR A 266 -1.66 -20.10 -9.60
N VAL A 267 -1.81 -20.43 -8.32
CA VAL A 267 -1.87 -21.81 -7.84
C VAL A 267 -3.24 -22.40 -8.16
N ALA A 268 -3.27 -23.62 -8.70
CA ALA A 268 -4.52 -24.31 -8.99
C ALA A 268 -5.37 -24.47 -7.72
N GLY A 269 -6.66 -24.19 -7.83
CA GLY A 269 -7.59 -24.24 -6.69
C GLY A 269 -7.45 -23.06 -5.70
N TYR A 270 -6.81 -21.97 -6.08
CA TYR A 270 -6.72 -20.79 -5.22
C TYR A 270 -8.09 -20.28 -4.77
N ASP A 271 -8.27 -20.24 -3.45
CA ASP A 271 -9.46 -19.69 -2.80
C ASP A 271 -9.13 -18.30 -2.20
N ALA A 272 -9.59 -17.25 -2.86
CA ALA A 272 -9.34 -15.87 -2.48
C ALA A 272 -9.92 -15.51 -1.10
N ILE A 273 -11.13 -15.99 -0.80
CA ILE A 273 -11.81 -15.72 0.47
C ILE A 273 -11.15 -16.53 1.58
N GLY A 274 -10.84 -17.80 1.32
CA GLY A 274 -10.10 -18.66 2.24
C GLY A 274 -8.72 -18.10 2.58
N ALA A 275 -7.97 -17.58 1.61
CA ALA A 275 -6.69 -16.94 1.81
C ALA A 275 -6.79 -15.68 2.72
N ALA A 276 -7.80 -14.84 2.47
CA ALA A 276 -8.05 -13.67 3.31
C ALA A 276 -8.45 -14.08 4.74
N ARG A 277 -9.32 -15.08 4.89
CA ARG A 277 -9.75 -15.62 6.18
C ARG A 277 -8.58 -16.21 6.97
N LYS A 278 -7.72 -17.00 6.33
CA LYS A 278 -6.52 -17.57 6.95
C LYS A 278 -5.55 -16.48 7.41
N SER A 279 -5.29 -15.47 6.58
CA SER A 279 -4.44 -14.34 6.93
C SER A 279 -4.96 -13.58 8.14
N TYR A 280 -6.27 -13.33 8.20
CA TYR A 280 -6.90 -12.71 9.36
C TYR A 280 -6.75 -13.57 10.63
N ALA A 281 -7.03 -14.86 10.53
CA ALA A 281 -6.91 -15.81 11.65
C ALA A 281 -5.47 -15.91 12.18
N ASN A 282 -4.49 -15.77 11.31
CA ASN A 282 -3.08 -15.76 11.70
C ASN A 282 -2.65 -14.46 12.38
N LEU A 283 -3.15 -13.31 11.96
CA LEU A 283 -2.66 -12.01 12.42
C LEU A 283 -3.46 -11.41 13.57
N ALA A 284 -4.80 -11.47 13.54
CA ALA A 284 -5.65 -10.78 14.50
C ALA A 284 -5.39 -11.23 15.97
N PRO A 285 -5.21 -12.54 16.27
CA PRO A 285 -4.86 -12.97 17.63
C PRO A 285 -3.47 -12.47 18.08
N ARG A 286 -2.48 -12.41 17.19
CA ARG A 286 -1.13 -11.92 17.51
C ARG A 286 -1.12 -10.43 17.83
N LEU A 287 -1.87 -9.63 17.05
CA LEU A 287 -2.07 -8.21 17.33
C LEU A 287 -2.76 -8.01 18.68
N LYS A 288 -3.79 -8.82 18.99
CA LYS A 288 -4.49 -8.77 20.27
C LYS A 288 -3.55 -9.14 21.44
N ALA A 289 -2.77 -10.20 21.32
CA ALA A 289 -1.81 -10.63 22.32
C ALA A 289 -0.74 -9.56 22.62
N ALA A 290 -0.36 -8.76 21.63
CA ALA A 290 0.58 -7.65 21.76
C ALA A 290 -0.09 -6.33 22.23
N GLY A 291 -1.39 -6.30 22.56
CA GLY A 291 -2.12 -5.09 22.96
C GLY A 291 -2.26 -4.05 21.83
N LEU A 292 -2.22 -4.50 20.59
CA LEU A 292 -2.33 -3.64 19.41
C LEU A 292 -3.75 -3.58 18.84
N ARG A 293 -4.60 -4.53 19.25
CA ARG A 293 -5.98 -4.64 18.77
C ARG A 293 -6.94 -5.04 19.90
#